data_97567ed7c1dbbfb9ff7a8bf480e37428
#
_entry.id   97567ed7c1dbbfb9ff7a8bf480e37428
#
_cell.length_a   1.000
_cell.length_b   1.000
_cell.length_c   1.000
_cell.angle_alpha   90.00
_cell.angle_beta   90.00
_cell.angle_gamma   90.00
#
_symmetry.space_group_name_H-M   'P 1'
#
loop_
_entity.id
_entity.type
_entity.pdbx_description
1 polymer ?
#
loop_
_entity_poly.entity_id
_entity_poly.type
_entity_poly.pdbx_seq_one_letter_code
_entity_poly.pdbx_strand_id
1 'polypeptide(L)'
;MQSLLTKAFKSEYAMEIRKITSAQNEYIKMLARLSSKKNRDEAGLFLAEGEHLAEMAVASSYCVENLLMTEEYYSNNKDKFSCDITIVPRSIIEKVSDTKTPQEVVAVVKMEREETDLTDGKYIYCDNLQDPGNVGTIIRTADAFSFDGVILSEGCADVYSPKVIRSTQGSVFNIKIIRNKNTEFLKGVRNNFMITSTALYGQSVELKKMTVKKNHIFVAGNEGSGVSKEILDISDEIAYIPMSGKAESLNVSVAASILMYEVNNRE
;
A
#
# COMPACT_ATOMS: atom_id res chain seq x y z
N MET A 1 10.67 -30.55 -9.99
CA MET A 1 11.84 -30.67 -9.11
C MET A 1 12.40 -29.28 -8.77
N GLN A 2 11.50 -28.29 -8.52
CA GLN A 2 11.83 -26.88 -8.21
C GLN A 2 11.14 -26.36 -6.95
N SER A 3 10.45 -27.22 -6.18
CA SER A 3 9.69 -26.84 -4.98
C SER A 3 10.39 -27.10 -3.65
N LEU A 4 11.68 -27.37 -3.64
CA LEU A 4 12.43 -27.76 -2.43
C LEU A 4 13.55 -26.78 -2.03
N LEU A 5 13.74 -25.65 -2.73
CA LEU A 5 14.84 -24.72 -2.45
C LEU A 5 14.42 -23.43 -1.70
N THR A 6 13.14 -23.23 -1.41
CA THR A 6 12.65 -21.99 -0.74
C THR A 6 12.45 -22.19 0.77
N LYS A 7 12.90 -23.29 1.36
CA LYS A 7 12.73 -23.58 2.81
C LYS A 7 13.99 -23.49 3.67
N ALA A 8 15.08 -22.96 3.17
CA ALA A 8 16.38 -23.03 3.85
C ALA A 8 17.00 -21.65 4.13
N PHE A 9 16.29 -20.73 4.78
CA PHE A 9 16.87 -19.61 5.53
C PHE A 9 15.88 -19.07 6.55
N LYS A 10 15.22 -19.93 7.34
CA LYS A 10 14.76 -19.52 8.67
C LYS A 10 15.94 -19.76 9.61
N SER A 11 16.62 -18.66 9.93
CA SER A 11 17.59 -18.61 11.02
C SER A 11 16.97 -19.23 12.28
N GLU A 12 17.72 -20.12 12.94
CA GLU A 12 17.42 -20.68 14.28
C GLU A 12 17.53 -19.61 15.38
N TYR A 13 16.87 -18.47 15.21
CA TYR A 13 16.65 -17.56 16.32
C TYR A 13 15.37 -18.00 17.01
N ALA A 14 15.52 -18.44 18.27
CA ALA A 14 14.37 -18.67 19.14
C ALA A 14 13.55 -17.40 19.25
N MET A 15 12.24 -17.48 19.02
CA MET A 15 11.29 -16.40 19.19
C MET A 15 11.46 -15.79 20.59
N GLU A 16 11.69 -14.49 20.67
CA GLU A 16 11.80 -13.79 21.95
C GLU A 16 10.42 -13.32 22.42
N ILE A 17 10.08 -13.67 23.65
CA ILE A 17 8.87 -13.16 24.32
C ILE A 17 9.33 -12.30 25.49
N ARG A 18 9.01 -11.01 25.44
CA ARG A 18 9.32 -10.07 26.52
C ARG A 18 8.07 -9.37 27.02
N LYS A 19 8.15 -8.76 28.21
CA LYS A 19 7.05 -8.00 28.81
C LYS A 19 7.49 -6.57 29.11
N ILE A 20 6.69 -5.60 28.66
CA ILE A 20 6.89 -4.18 28.94
C ILE A 20 5.60 -3.64 29.58
N THR A 21 5.72 -3.15 30.81
CA THR A 21 4.57 -2.63 31.57
C THR A 21 4.54 -1.11 31.65
N SER A 22 5.70 -0.46 31.40
CA SER A 22 5.81 0.99 31.54
C SER A 22 5.62 1.69 30.19
N ALA A 23 4.65 2.59 30.12
CA ALA A 23 4.46 3.49 28.98
C ALA A 23 5.60 4.53 28.82
N GLN A 24 6.52 4.62 29.80
CA GLN A 24 7.73 5.46 29.75
C GLN A 24 8.94 4.72 29.15
N ASN A 25 8.83 3.44 28.84
CA ASN A 25 9.86 2.68 28.15
C ASN A 25 10.21 3.36 26.81
N GLU A 26 11.51 3.48 26.48
CA GLU A 26 11.96 4.21 25.29
C GLU A 26 11.48 3.58 23.99
N TYR A 27 11.39 2.24 23.92
CA TYR A 27 10.82 1.55 22.78
C TYR A 27 9.34 1.92 22.56
N ILE A 28 8.53 1.93 23.62
CA ILE A 28 7.11 2.33 23.55
C ILE A 28 6.96 3.81 23.14
N LYS A 29 7.82 4.68 23.67
CA LYS A 29 7.83 6.09 23.25
C LYS A 29 8.17 6.25 21.76
N MET A 30 9.12 5.48 21.27
CA MET A 30 9.49 5.48 19.87
C MET A 30 8.32 5.01 19.00
N LEU A 31 7.68 3.88 19.34
CA LEU A 31 6.53 3.36 18.60
C LEU A 31 5.35 4.35 18.58
N ALA A 32 5.05 5.00 19.72
CA ALA A 32 3.97 6.00 19.77
C ALA A 32 4.21 7.22 18.86
N ARG A 33 5.44 7.50 18.47
CA ARG A 33 5.79 8.58 17.53
C ARG A 33 5.64 8.18 16.06
N LEU A 34 5.46 6.91 15.75
CA LEU A 34 5.35 6.41 14.35
C LEU A 34 4.06 6.87 13.65
N SER A 35 3.12 7.54 14.33
CA SER A 35 2.02 8.26 13.71
C SER A 35 2.51 9.38 12.75
N SER A 36 3.68 9.97 13.01
CA SER A 36 4.32 10.99 12.18
C SER A 36 5.20 10.38 11.09
N LYS A 37 5.07 10.88 9.84
CA LYS A 37 5.91 10.46 8.71
C LYS A 37 7.40 10.57 9.01
N LYS A 38 7.84 11.72 9.55
CA LYS A 38 9.24 11.96 9.91
C LYS A 38 9.80 10.85 10.80
N ASN A 39 9.07 10.47 11.84
CA ASN A 39 9.54 9.44 12.79
C ASN A 39 9.53 8.03 12.15
N ARG A 40 8.60 7.74 11.22
CA ARG A 40 8.63 6.50 10.44
C ARG A 40 9.85 6.42 9.54
N ASP A 41 10.14 7.50 8.82
CA ASP A 41 11.30 7.57 7.91
C ASP A 41 12.63 7.44 8.69
N GLU A 42 12.73 8.08 9.88
CA GLU A 42 13.90 7.97 10.75
C GLU A 42 14.08 6.58 11.35
N ALA A 43 12.99 5.94 11.76
CA ALA A 43 13.03 4.60 12.37
C ALA A 43 13.06 3.48 11.31
N GLY A 44 12.63 3.74 10.09
CA GLY A 44 12.41 2.70 9.07
C GLY A 44 11.28 1.73 9.42
N LEU A 45 10.31 2.16 10.26
CA LEU A 45 9.26 1.33 10.81
C LEU A 45 7.88 1.95 10.61
N PHE A 46 6.85 1.10 10.52
CA PHE A 46 5.45 1.50 10.59
C PHE A 46 4.65 0.50 11.44
N LEU A 47 3.43 0.89 11.80
CA LEU A 47 2.52 0.07 12.59
C LEU A 47 1.37 -0.45 11.73
N ALA A 48 1.07 -1.74 11.88
CA ALA A 48 -0.12 -2.38 11.31
C ALA A 48 -1.01 -2.83 12.47
N GLU A 49 -2.11 -2.09 12.69
CA GLU A 49 -3.00 -2.27 13.83
C GLU A 49 -4.09 -3.30 13.54
N GLY A 50 -4.24 -4.25 14.46
CA GLY A 50 -5.31 -5.23 14.44
C GLY A 50 -4.88 -6.60 13.92
N GLU A 51 -5.69 -7.60 14.29
CA GLU A 51 -5.41 -9.01 14.06
C GLU A 51 -5.19 -9.32 12.58
N HIS A 52 -6.12 -8.90 11.73
CA HIS A 52 -6.04 -9.15 10.29
C HIS A 52 -4.75 -8.59 9.66
N LEU A 53 -4.38 -7.34 9.98
CA LEU A 53 -3.16 -6.73 9.44
C LEU A 53 -1.90 -7.37 10.01
N ALA A 54 -1.89 -7.77 11.28
CA ALA A 54 -0.78 -8.48 11.89
C ALA A 54 -0.57 -9.86 11.25
N GLU A 55 -1.64 -10.60 10.97
CA GLU A 55 -1.59 -11.89 10.25
C GLU A 55 -1.03 -11.73 8.84
N MET A 56 -1.55 -10.75 8.09
CA MET A 56 -1.10 -10.47 6.73
C MET A 56 0.37 -10.07 6.71
N ALA A 57 0.82 -9.22 7.65
CA ALA A 57 2.22 -8.83 7.77
C ALA A 57 3.13 -10.05 8.03
N VAL A 58 2.77 -10.90 9.00
CA VAL A 58 3.56 -12.09 9.34
C VAL A 58 3.59 -13.13 8.21
N ALA A 59 2.52 -13.23 7.44
CA ALA A 59 2.43 -14.15 6.30
C ALA A 59 3.17 -13.65 5.04
N SER A 60 3.51 -12.37 4.99
CA SER A 60 4.15 -11.72 3.83
C SER A 60 5.67 -11.86 3.84
N SER A 61 6.32 -11.27 2.83
CA SER A 61 7.78 -11.10 2.76
C SER A 61 8.31 -9.95 3.62
N TYR A 62 7.43 -9.12 4.17
CA TYR A 62 7.83 -8.01 5.04
C TYR A 62 8.50 -8.49 6.33
N CYS A 63 9.49 -7.74 6.78
CA CYS A 63 10.15 -8.04 8.04
C CYS A 63 9.31 -7.49 9.20
N VAL A 64 8.57 -8.35 9.88
CA VAL A 64 7.92 -8.03 11.14
C VAL A 64 8.97 -8.06 12.24
N GLU A 65 9.27 -6.89 12.80
CA GLU A 65 10.26 -6.75 13.88
C GLU A 65 9.73 -7.27 15.20
N ASN A 66 8.45 -7.00 15.49
CA ASN A 66 7.83 -7.39 16.74
C ASN A 66 6.31 -7.32 16.66
N LEU A 67 5.60 -8.12 17.44
CA LEU A 67 4.17 -7.97 17.71
C LEU A 67 3.95 -7.46 19.13
N LEU A 68 3.31 -6.31 19.28
CA LEU A 68 2.78 -5.89 20.58
C LEU A 68 1.41 -6.49 20.76
N MET A 69 1.15 -7.12 21.91
CA MET A 69 -0.17 -7.66 22.21
C MET A 69 -0.46 -7.66 23.70
N THR A 70 -1.75 -7.69 24.03
CA THR A 70 -2.17 -7.83 25.43
C THR A 70 -1.88 -9.24 25.94
N GLU A 71 -1.79 -9.42 27.27
CA GLU A 71 -1.65 -10.74 27.90
C GLU A 71 -2.81 -11.68 27.54
N GLU A 72 -4.03 -11.14 27.49
CA GLU A 72 -5.23 -11.90 27.16
C GLU A 72 -5.18 -12.40 25.71
N TYR A 73 -4.84 -11.51 24.76
CA TYR A 73 -4.71 -11.88 23.35
C TYR A 73 -3.61 -12.92 23.14
N TYR A 74 -2.45 -12.73 23.78
CA TYR A 74 -1.33 -13.68 23.74
C TYR A 74 -1.75 -15.07 24.23
N SER A 75 -2.42 -15.15 25.38
CA SER A 75 -2.83 -16.43 25.98
C SER A 75 -3.75 -17.24 25.06
N ASN A 76 -4.59 -16.56 24.28
CA ASN A 76 -5.53 -17.17 23.36
C ASN A 76 -4.94 -17.47 21.96
N ASN A 77 -3.79 -16.86 21.61
CA ASN A 77 -3.23 -16.90 20.25
C ASN A 77 -1.73 -17.22 20.21
N LYS A 78 -1.13 -17.75 21.27
CA LYS A 78 0.33 -17.96 21.40
C LYS A 78 0.97 -18.77 20.28
N ASP A 79 0.23 -19.72 19.71
CA ASP A 79 0.71 -20.61 18.67
C ASP A 79 0.45 -20.07 17.23
N LYS A 80 -0.17 -18.89 17.12
CA LYS A 80 -0.59 -18.29 15.86
C LYS A 80 0.55 -17.57 15.12
N PHE A 81 1.53 -17.07 15.86
CA PHE A 81 2.60 -16.25 15.33
C PHE A 81 3.97 -16.85 15.60
N SER A 82 4.89 -16.71 14.63
CA SER A 82 6.28 -17.20 14.71
C SER A 82 7.28 -16.06 14.57
N CYS A 83 7.09 -14.98 15.33
CA CYS A 83 7.96 -13.80 15.37
C CYS A 83 8.06 -13.29 16.80
N ASP A 84 8.94 -12.35 17.07
CA ASP A 84 9.13 -11.78 18.41
C ASP A 84 7.87 -11.11 18.93
N ILE A 85 7.58 -11.30 20.21
CA ILE A 85 6.37 -10.80 20.86
C ILE A 85 6.74 -9.94 22.07
N THR A 86 6.10 -8.78 22.17
CA THR A 86 6.13 -7.95 23.37
C THR A 86 4.75 -7.89 24.00
N ILE A 87 4.60 -8.51 25.17
CA ILE A 87 3.37 -8.46 25.95
C ILE A 87 3.30 -7.11 26.69
N VAL A 88 2.18 -6.41 26.51
CA VAL A 88 1.97 -5.07 27.06
C VAL A 88 0.57 -4.92 27.68
N PRO A 89 0.38 -4.02 28.67
CA PRO A 89 -0.95 -3.62 29.11
C PRO A 89 -1.75 -2.95 27.99
N ARG A 90 -3.08 -3.04 28.06
CA ARG A 90 -4.01 -2.39 27.13
C ARG A 90 -3.72 -0.89 26.93
N SER A 91 -3.37 -0.18 28.00
CA SER A 91 -3.03 1.24 27.96
C SER A 91 -1.80 1.58 27.07
N ILE A 92 -0.90 0.62 26.85
CA ILE A 92 0.22 0.77 25.91
C ILE A 92 -0.27 0.58 24.48
N ILE A 93 -1.13 -0.40 24.21
CA ILE A 93 -1.77 -0.55 22.90
C ILE A 93 -2.51 0.75 22.54
N GLU A 94 -3.32 1.29 23.43
CA GLU A 94 -4.03 2.57 23.24
C GLU A 94 -3.08 3.75 22.98
N LYS A 95 -1.92 3.75 23.59
CA LYS A 95 -0.91 4.81 23.41
C LYS A 95 -0.21 4.77 22.05
N VAL A 96 0.02 3.59 21.50
CA VAL A 96 0.74 3.42 20.21
C VAL A 96 -0.21 3.42 19.01
N SER A 97 -1.49 3.16 19.22
CA SER A 97 -2.51 3.09 18.20
C SER A 97 -3.02 4.48 17.80
N ASP A 98 -3.43 4.59 16.53
CA ASP A 98 -4.06 5.78 15.95
C ASP A 98 -5.61 5.69 15.95
N THR A 99 -6.17 4.56 16.38
CA THR A 99 -7.62 4.33 16.42
C THR A 99 -8.20 4.64 17.81
N LYS A 100 -9.47 5.08 17.84
CA LYS A 100 -10.18 5.34 19.11
C LYS A 100 -10.46 4.07 19.92
N THR A 101 -10.64 2.96 19.23
CA THR A 101 -10.91 1.64 19.83
C THR A 101 -9.91 0.63 19.26
N PRO A 102 -8.66 0.64 19.73
CA PRO A 102 -7.63 -0.23 19.19
C PRO A 102 -7.93 -1.69 19.50
N GLN A 103 -7.55 -2.57 18.60
CA GLN A 103 -7.53 -4.00 18.82
C GLN A 103 -6.35 -4.39 19.73
N GLU A 104 -6.29 -5.62 20.14
CA GLU A 104 -5.33 -6.07 21.16
C GLU A 104 -3.96 -6.46 20.62
N VAL A 105 -3.74 -6.31 19.32
CA VAL A 105 -2.48 -6.63 18.64
C VAL A 105 -2.09 -5.54 17.65
N VAL A 106 -0.80 -5.23 17.61
CA VAL A 106 -0.18 -4.28 16.67
C VAL A 106 1.13 -4.88 16.16
N ALA A 107 1.28 -5.01 14.85
CA ALA A 107 2.55 -5.39 14.26
C ALA A 107 3.45 -4.17 14.04
N VAL A 108 4.71 -4.31 14.44
CA VAL A 108 5.80 -3.37 14.13
C VAL A 108 6.54 -3.93 12.93
N VAL A 109 6.45 -3.23 11.80
CA VAL A 109 6.91 -3.74 10.51
C VAL A 109 7.97 -2.81 9.95
N LYS A 110 9.03 -3.38 9.38
CA LYS A 110 10.07 -2.60 8.67
C LYS A 110 9.53 -2.09 7.35
N MET A 111 9.80 -0.82 7.07
CA MET A 111 9.51 -0.26 5.76
C MET A 111 10.41 -0.93 4.71
N GLU A 112 9.84 -1.27 3.57
CA GLU A 112 10.65 -1.78 2.45
C GLU A 112 11.53 -0.69 1.86
N ARG A 113 12.67 -1.11 1.33
CA ARG A 113 13.55 -0.21 0.56
C ARG A 113 12.79 0.21 -0.71
N GLU A 114 13.06 1.43 -1.15
CA GLU A 114 12.51 1.90 -2.42
C GLU A 114 13.06 1.07 -3.58
N GLU A 115 12.17 0.37 -4.25
CA GLU A 115 12.48 -0.22 -5.53
C GLU A 115 12.33 0.84 -6.64
N THR A 116 13.27 0.84 -7.58
CA THR A 116 13.29 1.80 -8.68
C THR A 116 12.91 1.18 -10.01
N ASP A 117 13.08 -0.12 -10.14
CA ASP A 117 12.97 -0.80 -11.42
C ASP A 117 11.60 -1.44 -11.59
N LEU A 118 10.95 -1.16 -12.72
CA LEU A 118 9.75 -1.89 -13.14
C LEU A 118 10.16 -3.19 -13.81
N THR A 119 9.50 -4.27 -13.39
CA THR A 119 9.46 -5.51 -14.18
C THR A 119 8.34 -5.40 -15.21
N ASP A 120 8.32 -6.28 -16.23
CA ASP A 120 7.17 -6.41 -17.12
C ASP A 120 5.87 -6.52 -16.32
N GLY A 121 4.79 -5.92 -16.82
CA GLY A 121 3.49 -6.02 -16.17
C GLY A 121 2.63 -4.75 -16.24
N LYS A 122 1.57 -4.73 -15.45
CA LYS A 122 0.57 -3.65 -15.39
C LYS A 122 0.64 -2.92 -14.07
N TYR A 123 0.73 -1.61 -14.12
CA TYR A 123 0.87 -0.74 -12.98
C TYR A 123 -0.20 0.35 -12.98
N ILE A 124 -0.61 0.77 -11.79
CA ILE A 124 -1.39 1.99 -11.61
C ILE A 124 -0.49 3.09 -11.04
N TYR A 125 -0.40 4.21 -11.73
CA TYR A 125 0.31 5.40 -11.26
C TYR A 125 -0.70 6.38 -10.65
N CYS A 126 -0.47 6.76 -9.42
CA CYS A 126 -1.25 7.74 -8.68
C CYS A 126 -0.59 9.11 -8.78
N ASP A 127 -1.22 10.03 -9.51
CA ASP A 127 -0.71 11.39 -9.69
C ASP A 127 -1.25 12.31 -8.59
N ASN A 128 -0.41 12.55 -7.56
CA ASN A 128 -0.68 13.49 -6.48
C ASN A 128 -1.99 13.23 -5.71
N LEU A 129 -2.29 11.96 -5.41
CA LEU A 129 -3.47 11.56 -4.62
C LEU A 129 -3.26 11.86 -3.13
N GLN A 130 -4.01 12.81 -2.60
CA GLN A 130 -3.81 13.32 -1.24
C GLN A 130 -4.68 12.63 -0.18
N ASP A 131 -5.83 12.05 -0.56
CA ASP A 131 -6.66 11.33 0.41
C ASP A 131 -6.11 9.92 0.67
N PRO A 132 -5.76 9.60 1.94
CA PRO A 132 -5.26 8.28 2.31
C PRO A 132 -6.23 7.13 2.03
N GLY A 133 -7.54 7.40 2.06
CA GLY A 133 -8.58 6.42 1.75
C GLY A 133 -8.56 6.03 0.28
N ASN A 134 -8.38 7.00 -0.62
CA ASN A 134 -8.28 6.75 -2.05
C ASN A 134 -7.02 5.93 -2.38
N VAL A 135 -5.87 6.32 -1.84
CA VAL A 135 -4.61 5.58 -2.02
C VAL A 135 -4.75 4.13 -1.55
N GLY A 136 -5.27 3.92 -0.33
CA GLY A 136 -5.46 2.56 0.20
C GLY A 136 -6.47 1.74 -0.60
N THR A 137 -7.56 2.34 -1.08
CA THR A 137 -8.55 1.67 -1.93
C THR A 137 -7.94 1.26 -3.28
N ILE A 138 -7.12 2.10 -3.89
CA ILE A 138 -6.44 1.79 -5.15
C ILE A 138 -5.45 0.63 -4.95
N ILE A 139 -4.66 0.65 -3.87
CA ILE A 139 -3.73 -0.45 -3.54
C ILE A 139 -4.51 -1.77 -3.39
N ARG A 140 -5.60 -1.75 -2.64
CA ARG A 140 -6.45 -2.94 -2.44
C ARG A 140 -7.06 -3.45 -3.74
N THR A 141 -7.50 -2.54 -4.61
CA THR A 141 -8.11 -2.92 -5.89
C THR A 141 -7.06 -3.45 -6.86
N ALA A 142 -5.86 -2.87 -6.88
CA ALA A 142 -4.75 -3.33 -7.70
C ALA A 142 -4.31 -4.76 -7.32
N ASP A 143 -4.22 -5.07 -6.02
CA ASP A 143 -3.99 -6.42 -5.52
C ASP A 143 -5.11 -7.39 -5.96
N ALA A 144 -6.37 -6.98 -5.79
CA ALA A 144 -7.54 -7.80 -6.13
C ALA A 144 -7.64 -8.14 -7.63
N PHE A 145 -7.14 -7.28 -8.51
CA PHE A 145 -7.14 -7.46 -9.97
C PHE A 145 -5.76 -7.83 -10.52
N SER A 146 -4.86 -8.34 -9.67
CA SER A 146 -3.54 -8.86 -10.06
C SER A 146 -2.69 -7.88 -10.87
N PHE A 147 -2.75 -6.60 -10.54
CA PHE A 147 -1.79 -5.64 -11.04
C PHE A 147 -0.42 -5.91 -10.41
N ASP A 148 0.66 -5.68 -11.15
CA ASP A 148 2.02 -5.96 -10.70
C ASP A 148 2.53 -4.92 -9.70
N GLY A 149 1.90 -3.74 -9.60
CA GLY A 149 2.23 -2.75 -8.60
C GLY A 149 1.46 -1.45 -8.68
N VAL A 150 1.66 -0.65 -7.64
CA VAL A 150 1.15 0.72 -7.53
C VAL A 150 2.33 1.68 -7.45
N ILE A 151 2.32 2.70 -8.29
CA ILE A 151 3.35 3.74 -8.33
C ILE A 151 2.74 5.01 -7.74
N LEU A 152 3.35 5.55 -6.70
CA LEU A 152 2.91 6.76 -6.03
C LEU A 152 3.83 7.93 -6.38
N SER A 153 3.26 9.04 -6.84
CA SER A 153 4.02 10.27 -7.04
C SER A 153 4.43 10.90 -5.71
N GLU A 154 5.37 11.85 -5.74
CA GLU A 154 5.88 12.55 -4.55
C GLU A 154 4.79 13.25 -3.74
N GLY A 155 3.72 13.71 -4.38
CA GLY A 155 2.59 14.39 -3.74
C GLY A 155 1.50 13.47 -3.17
N CYS A 156 1.64 12.15 -3.28
CA CYS A 156 0.66 11.22 -2.74
C CYS A 156 0.69 11.13 -1.21
N ALA A 157 -0.46 10.75 -0.63
CA ALA A 157 -0.50 10.38 0.78
C ALA A 157 0.52 9.27 1.09
N ASP A 158 1.17 9.38 2.25
CA ASP A 158 2.17 8.42 2.67
C ASP A 158 1.58 7.03 2.86
N VAL A 159 2.06 6.06 2.08
CA VAL A 159 1.57 4.67 2.08
C VAL A 159 1.67 4.00 3.45
N TYR A 160 2.68 4.34 4.24
CA TYR A 160 2.88 3.78 5.58
C TYR A 160 2.16 4.56 6.69
N SER A 161 1.35 5.57 6.34
CA SER A 161 0.51 6.24 7.34
C SER A 161 -0.56 5.28 7.88
N PRO A 162 -0.93 5.38 9.17
CA PRO A 162 -1.91 4.49 9.79
C PRO A 162 -3.23 4.41 9.00
N LYS A 163 -3.69 5.54 8.43
CA LYS A 163 -4.93 5.58 7.66
C LYS A 163 -4.83 4.85 6.33
N VAL A 164 -3.71 4.96 5.60
CA VAL A 164 -3.50 4.20 4.36
C VAL A 164 -3.38 2.71 4.66
N ILE A 165 -2.53 2.31 5.62
CA ILE A 165 -2.35 0.91 6.02
C ILE A 165 -3.70 0.24 6.33
N ARG A 166 -4.55 0.88 7.14
CA ARG A 166 -5.91 0.36 7.42
C ARG A 166 -6.76 0.26 6.16
N SER A 167 -6.70 1.26 5.28
CA SER A 167 -7.52 1.28 4.05
C SER A 167 -7.12 0.21 3.05
N THR A 168 -5.86 -0.27 3.06
CA THR A 168 -5.41 -1.36 2.19
C THR A 168 -5.98 -2.71 2.57
N GLN A 169 -6.45 -2.88 3.82
CA GLN A 169 -6.92 -4.18 4.35
C GLN A 169 -5.89 -5.31 4.13
N GLY A 170 -4.58 -4.99 4.26
CA GLY A 170 -3.50 -5.95 4.13
C GLY A 170 -2.88 -6.06 2.72
N SER A 171 -3.53 -5.54 1.68
CA SER A 171 -3.01 -5.61 0.30
C SER A 171 -1.64 -4.94 0.14
N VAL A 172 -1.28 -4.00 1.01
CA VAL A 172 0.08 -3.41 1.03
C VAL A 172 1.18 -4.45 1.19
N PHE A 173 0.88 -5.59 1.81
CA PHE A 173 1.83 -6.69 2.02
C PHE A 173 1.94 -7.66 0.84
N ASN A 174 1.07 -7.54 -0.16
CA ASN A 174 0.98 -8.48 -1.28
C ASN A 174 1.45 -7.89 -2.60
N ILE A 175 1.33 -6.56 -2.77
CA ILE A 175 1.58 -5.88 -4.04
C ILE A 175 2.80 -4.96 -3.95
N LYS A 176 3.53 -4.85 -5.05
CA LYS A 176 4.69 -3.96 -5.14
C LYS A 176 4.27 -2.49 -5.04
N ILE A 177 4.89 -1.74 -4.13
CA ILE A 177 4.66 -0.30 -3.96
C ILE A 177 5.93 0.46 -4.32
N ILE A 178 5.84 1.31 -5.33
CA ILE A 178 6.94 2.15 -5.80
C ILE A 178 6.58 3.59 -5.46
N ARG A 179 7.44 4.26 -4.67
CA ARG A 179 7.11 5.57 -4.09
C ARG A 179 7.94 6.69 -4.71
N ASN A 180 7.52 7.91 -4.46
CA ASN A 180 8.26 9.15 -4.76
C ASN A 180 8.71 9.24 -6.23
N LYS A 181 7.83 8.86 -7.17
CA LYS A 181 8.12 8.93 -8.60
C LYS A 181 7.48 10.18 -9.21
N ASN A 182 8.21 10.84 -10.07
CA ASN A 182 7.76 12.04 -10.78
C ASN A 182 7.56 11.76 -12.28
N THR A 183 7.22 12.78 -13.04
CA THR A 183 7.00 12.68 -14.50
C THR A 183 8.25 12.20 -15.24
N GLU A 184 9.46 12.53 -14.76
CA GLU A 184 10.71 12.08 -15.39
C GLU A 184 10.87 10.56 -15.31
N PHE A 185 10.42 9.95 -14.21
CA PHE A 185 10.36 8.49 -14.11
C PHE A 185 9.48 7.88 -15.22
N LEU A 186 8.27 8.44 -15.43
CA LEU A 186 7.37 7.97 -16.50
C LEU A 186 8.01 8.14 -17.88
N LYS A 187 8.68 9.26 -18.15
CA LYS A 187 9.42 9.47 -19.40
C LYS A 187 10.52 8.43 -19.59
N GLY A 188 11.22 8.07 -18.52
CA GLY A 188 12.30 7.07 -18.56
C GLY A 188 11.84 5.66 -18.91
N VAL A 189 10.63 5.26 -18.50
CA VAL A 189 10.09 3.91 -18.73
C VAL A 189 9.21 3.81 -19.99
N ARG A 190 8.89 4.91 -20.64
CA ARG A 190 7.98 5.02 -21.78
C ARG A 190 8.34 4.13 -22.99
N ASN A 191 9.61 3.85 -23.18
CA ASN A 191 10.04 2.96 -24.28
C ASN A 191 9.61 1.51 -24.07
N ASN A 192 9.36 1.10 -22.82
CA ASN A 192 9.03 -0.26 -22.45
C ASN A 192 7.57 -0.42 -22.00
N PHE A 193 6.91 0.68 -21.63
CA PHE A 193 5.54 0.70 -21.12
C PHE A 193 4.67 1.67 -21.90
N MET A 194 3.48 1.23 -22.29
CA MET A 194 2.42 2.13 -22.73
C MET A 194 1.88 2.91 -21.54
N ILE A 195 1.63 4.20 -21.70
CA ILE A 195 1.05 5.06 -20.66
C ILE A 195 -0.34 5.51 -21.09
N THR A 196 -1.37 5.13 -20.32
CA THR A 196 -2.75 5.58 -20.52
C THR A 196 -3.22 6.39 -19.33
N SER A 197 -3.57 7.65 -19.56
CA SER A 197 -4.14 8.52 -18.52
C SER A 197 -5.67 8.47 -18.50
N THR A 198 -6.27 8.59 -17.30
CA THR A 198 -7.72 8.67 -17.13
C THR A 198 -8.15 10.13 -17.05
N ALA A 199 -8.74 10.64 -18.12
CA ALA A 199 -9.28 12.00 -18.17
C ALA A 199 -10.32 12.16 -19.27
N LEU A 200 -11.22 13.13 -19.11
CA LEU A 200 -12.05 13.63 -20.19
C LEU A 200 -11.35 14.84 -20.80
N TYR A 201 -10.46 14.61 -21.76
CA TYR A 201 -9.60 15.64 -22.32
C TYR A 201 -9.29 15.37 -23.81
N GLY A 202 -9.48 16.38 -24.67
CA GLY A 202 -9.10 16.32 -26.08
C GLY A 202 -9.70 15.13 -26.86
N GLN A 203 -8.85 14.33 -27.47
CA GLN A 203 -9.23 13.13 -28.22
C GLN A 203 -9.19 11.87 -27.35
N SER A 204 -9.90 11.87 -26.22
CA SER A 204 -9.98 10.71 -25.35
C SER A 204 -10.87 9.60 -25.95
N VAL A 205 -10.53 8.35 -25.66
CA VAL A 205 -11.30 7.16 -26.07
C VAL A 205 -12.15 6.64 -24.91
N GLU A 206 -13.28 6.03 -25.22
CA GLU A 206 -14.05 5.32 -24.19
C GLU A 206 -13.22 4.20 -23.58
N LEU A 207 -13.32 4.02 -22.27
CA LEU A 207 -12.59 2.98 -21.51
C LEU A 207 -12.68 1.60 -22.19
N LYS A 208 -13.84 1.22 -22.70
CA LYS A 208 -14.06 -0.04 -23.43
C LYS A 208 -13.28 -0.16 -24.74
N LYS A 209 -12.80 0.94 -25.30
CA LYS A 209 -12.08 0.99 -26.58
C LYS A 209 -10.59 1.23 -26.40
N MET A 210 -10.14 1.52 -25.17
CA MET A 210 -8.71 1.77 -24.91
C MET A 210 -7.86 0.56 -25.27
N THR A 211 -6.63 0.82 -25.66
CA THR A 211 -5.62 -0.22 -25.89
C THR A 211 -5.14 -0.79 -24.56
N VAL A 212 -4.98 -2.11 -24.47
CA VAL A 212 -4.31 -2.76 -23.31
C VAL A 212 -3.08 -3.51 -23.82
N LYS A 213 -1.93 -3.25 -23.21
CA LYS A 213 -0.65 -3.91 -23.53
C LYS A 213 -0.19 -4.74 -22.34
N LYS A 214 0.73 -5.69 -22.58
CA LYS A 214 1.38 -6.49 -21.53
C LYS A 214 2.07 -5.57 -20.52
N ASN A 215 2.87 -4.62 -21.02
CA ASN A 215 3.56 -3.64 -20.20
C ASN A 215 2.78 -2.32 -20.28
N HIS A 216 2.09 -1.97 -19.21
CA HIS A 216 1.19 -0.83 -19.21
C HIS A 216 1.19 -0.09 -17.86
N ILE A 217 1.22 1.22 -17.92
CA ILE A 217 1.02 2.10 -16.78
C ILE A 217 -0.27 2.89 -17.00
N PHE A 218 -1.23 2.70 -16.12
CA PHE A 218 -2.48 3.46 -16.09
C PHE A 218 -2.36 4.58 -15.08
N VAL A 219 -2.75 5.80 -15.42
CA VAL A 219 -2.62 6.97 -14.56
C VAL A 219 -3.97 7.37 -13.98
N ALA A 220 -4.06 7.42 -12.65
CA ALA A 220 -5.16 8.00 -11.91
C ALA A 220 -4.74 9.37 -11.37
N GLY A 221 -5.49 10.42 -11.71
CA GLY A 221 -5.16 11.79 -11.36
C GLY A 221 -5.67 12.23 -10.00
N ASN A 222 -5.22 13.41 -9.57
CA ASN A 222 -5.63 14.06 -8.31
C ASN A 222 -7.15 14.26 -8.22
N GLU A 223 -7.70 14.22 -7.00
CA GLU A 223 -9.13 14.33 -6.72
C GLU A 223 -9.78 15.65 -7.21
N GLY A 224 -9.02 16.72 -7.20
CA GLY A 224 -9.52 18.07 -7.58
C GLY A 224 -9.09 18.51 -8.98
N SER A 225 -7.82 18.28 -9.34
CA SER A 225 -7.22 18.75 -10.59
C SER A 225 -7.16 17.71 -11.72
N GLY A 226 -7.46 16.45 -11.41
CA GLY A 226 -7.29 15.36 -12.37
C GLY A 226 -5.82 15.00 -12.62
N VAL A 227 -5.53 14.41 -13.77
CA VAL A 227 -4.17 14.11 -14.22
C VAL A 227 -3.47 15.40 -14.63
N SER A 228 -2.22 15.58 -14.17
CA SER A 228 -1.42 16.76 -14.48
C SER A 228 -1.17 16.87 -15.99
N LYS A 229 -1.09 18.12 -16.50
CA LYS A 229 -0.86 18.37 -17.92
C LYS A 229 0.41 17.73 -18.42
N GLU A 230 1.46 17.76 -17.61
CA GLU A 230 2.76 17.17 -17.96
C GLU A 230 2.66 15.65 -18.21
N ILE A 231 1.80 14.94 -17.47
CA ILE A 231 1.57 13.51 -17.66
C ILE A 231 0.63 13.29 -18.86
N LEU A 232 -0.41 14.11 -19.05
CA LEU A 232 -1.27 14.04 -20.23
C LEU A 232 -0.47 14.20 -21.53
N ASP A 233 0.49 15.15 -21.56
CA ASP A 233 1.33 15.43 -22.73
C ASP A 233 2.28 14.28 -23.12
N ILE A 234 2.60 13.40 -22.18
CA ILE A 234 3.45 12.21 -22.42
C ILE A 234 2.65 10.91 -22.54
N SER A 235 1.35 10.94 -22.31
CA SER A 235 0.49 9.77 -22.42
C SER A 235 0.35 9.32 -23.86
N ASP A 236 0.41 8.02 -24.10
CA ASP A 236 0.22 7.43 -25.42
C ASP A 236 -1.27 7.37 -25.78
N GLU A 237 -2.13 7.30 -24.78
CA GLU A 237 -3.58 7.30 -24.91
C GLU A 237 -4.23 7.97 -23.70
N ILE A 238 -5.40 8.60 -23.93
CA ILE A 238 -6.23 9.13 -22.84
C ILE A 238 -7.58 8.42 -22.89
N ALA A 239 -7.99 7.80 -21.80
CA ALA A 239 -9.24 7.06 -21.69
C ALA A 239 -10.21 7.72 -20.72
N TYR A 240 -11.51 7.64 -21.01
CA TYR A 240 -12.56 8.13 -20.11
C TYR A 240 -13.64 7.08 -19.84
N ILE A 241 -14.26 7.18 -18.70
CA ILE A 241 -15.41 6.37 -18.30
C ILE A 241 -16.68 7.12 -18.75
N PRO A 242 -17.48 6.57 -19.69
CA PRO A 242 -18.71 7.24 -20.09
C PRO A 242 -19.72 7.24 -18.93
N MET A 243 -20.22 8.41 -18.61
CA MET A 243 -21.24 8.61 -17.58
C MET A 243 -22.53 9.16 -18.21
N SER A 244 -23.66 8.49 -17.96
CA SER A 244 -24.98 8.89 -18.46
C SER A 244 -25.77 9.75 -17.46
N GLY A 245 -25.26 9.92 -16.26
CA GLY A 245 -25.88 10.68 -15.18
C GLY A 245 -25.52 12.18 -15.20
N LYS A 246 -25.90 12.88 -14.13
CA LYS A 246 -25.65 14.32 -13.96
C LYS A 246 -24.36 14.63 -13.19
N ALA A 247 -23.65 13.60 -12.69
CA ALA A 247 -22.39 13.79 -11.98
C ALA A 247 -21.29 14.22 -12.96
N GLU A 248 -20.47 15.19 -12.56
CA GLU A 248 -19.38 15.72 -13.37
C GLU A 248 -18.17 14.78 -13.38
N SER A 249 -17.97 14.03 -12.30
CA SER A 249 -16.85 13.10 -12.13
C SER A 249 -17.20 11.98 -11.17
N LEU A 250 -16.35 10.94 -11.14
CA LEU A 250 -16.34 9.89 -10.13
C LEU A 250 -15.22 10.17 -9.12
N ASN A 251 -15.40 9.68 -7.90
CA ASN A 251 -14.26 9.56 -6.97
C ASN A 251 -13.11 8.81 -7.66
N VAL A 252 -11.88 9.27 -7.46
CA VAL A 252 -10.71 8.75 -8.18
C VAL A 252 -10.47 7.26 -7.93
N SER A 253 -10.67 6.79 -6.68
CA SER A 253 -10.49 5.35 -6.40
C SER A 253 -11.57 4.49 -7.04
N VAL A 254 -12.79 5.02 -7.20
CA VAL A 254 -13.87 4.37 -7.96
C VAL A 254 -13.53 4.31 -9.44
N ALA A 255 -13.08 5.42 -10.02
CA ALA A 255 -12.67 5.48 -11.43
C ALA A 255 -11.51 4.51 -11.72
N ALA A 256 -10.48 4.51 -10.87
CA ALA A 256 -9.36 3.58 -10.96
C ALA A 256 -9.81 2.11 -10.81
N SER A 257 -10.78 1.83 -9.93
CA SER A 257 -11.33 0.47 -9.77
C SER A 257 -12.09 -0.01 -10.99
N ILE A 258 -12.88 0.85 -11.62
CA ILE A 258 -13.59 0.53 -12.87
C ILE A 258 -12.58 0.27 -13.99
N LEU A 259 -11.52 1.08 -14.10
CA LEU A 259 -10.45 0.87 -15.06
C LEU A 259 -9.76 -0.47 -14.85
N MET A 260 -9.33 -0.77 -13.62
CA MET A 260 -8.63 -2.02 -13.31
C MET A 260 -9.51 -3.25 -13.56
N TYR A 261 -10.80 -3.17 -13.23
CA TYR A 261 -11.78 -4.21 -13.57
C TYR A 261 -11.90 -4.43 -15.07
N GLU A 262 -12.01 -3.34 -15.86
CA GLU A 262 -12.10 -3.42 -17.31
C GLU A 262 -10.83 -4.02 -17.93
N VAL A 263 -9.64 -3.66 -17.41
CA VAL A 263 -8.35 -4.21 -17.84
C VAL A 263 -8.27 -5.71 -17.56
N ASN A 264 -8.67 -6.13 -16.35
CA ASN A 264 -8.66 -7.54 -15.95
C ASN A 264 -9.60 -8.41 -16.78
N ASN A 265 -10.74 -7.87 -17.23
CA ASN A 265 -11.70 -8.62 -18.06
C ASN A 265 -11.28 -8.79 -19.51
N ARG A 266 -10.16 -8.21 -19.95
CA ARG A 266 -9.65 -8.33 -21.32
C ARG A 266 -8.50 -9.32 -21.46
N GLU A 267 -8.15 -9.97 -20.39
CA GLU A 267 -7.20 -11.10 -20.32
C GLU A 267 -7.93 -12.43 -20.44
#